data_c94d4340137d3a579ad5889dfe9aff59
#
_entry.id   c94d4340137d3a579ad5889dfe9aff59
#
_cell.length_a   1.000
_cell.length_b   1.000
_cell.length_c   1.000
_cell.angle_alpha   90.00
_cell.angle_beta   90.00
_cell.angle_gamma   90.00
#
_symmetry.space_group_name_H-M   'P 1'
#
loop_
_entity.id
_entity.type
_entity.pdbx_description
1 polymer ?
#
loop_
_entity_poly.entity_id
_entity_poly.type
_entity_poly.pdbx_seq_one_letter_code
_entity_poly.pdbx_strand_id
1 'polypeptide(L)'
;TKFVCAVGDENYNVVEKVQFPTTKPIETIDKCIEFFSKFEDLVGLAIGSVGPIDIDPNSNTYGFITTTPKPNWANVDIVGAFRRALNVPIYFTTDVNSSAYGEVVARNNAGGHIENLVYYTIGTGIGAGVIQRGEFIGGAGHPEMGHYYVAQHPMDVEKEFKGVCPFHNGCLEGFAAGPSLEARTGIRGENIELNSNVWDIQAYYI
;
A
#
# COMPACT_ATOMS: atom_id res chain seq x y z
N THR A 1 0.92 -6.41 10.08
CA THR A 1 -0.13 -5.95 9.19
C THR A 1 -1.43 -5.76 9.93
N LYS A 2 -2.18 -4.74 9.57
CA LYS A 2 -3.36 -4.26 10.28
C LYS A 2 -4.41 -3.78 9.28
N PHE A 3 -5.65 -3.85 9.66
CA PHE A 3 -6.75 -3.10 9.03
C PHE A 3 -6.97 -1.79 9.79
N VAL A 4 -7.27 -0.75 9.05
CA VAL A 4 -7.66 0.56 9.56
C VAL A 4 -8.98 0.92 8.90
N CYS A 5 -10.01 1.15 9.69
CA CYS A 5 -11.28 1.67 9.24
C CYS A 5 -11.46 3.08 9.79
N ALA A 6 -11.92 3.98 8.96
CA ALA A 6 -12.22 5.36 9.38
C ALA A 6 -13.45 5.87 8.66
N VAL A 7 -14.20 6.74 9.33
CA VAL A 7 -15.29 7.53 8.75
C VAL A 7 -14.85 8.98 8.75
N GLY A 8 -15.01 9.63 7.62
CA GLY A 8 -14.73 11.05 7.44
C GLY A 8 -15.99 11.83 7.10
N ASP A 9 -15.98 13.13 7.40
CA ASP A 9 -17.00 14.08 6.99
C ASP A 9 -16.71 14.68 5.60
N GLU A 10 -17.60 15.54 5.13
CA GLU A 10 -17.48 16.25 3.85
C GLU A 10 -16.29 17.22 3.77
N ASN A 11 -15.68 17.56 4.90
CA ASN A 11 -14.49 18.40 5.00
C ASN A 11 -13.21 17.57 5.15
N TYR A 12 -13.30 16.25 4.97
CA TYR A 12 -12.20 15.27 5.13
C TYR A 12 -11.66 15.16 6.56
N ASN A 13 -12.41 15.58 7.58
CA ASN A 13 -12.03 15.33 8.96
C ASN A 13 -12.38 13.89 9.33
N VAL A 14 -11.47 13.22 10.02
CA VAL A 14 -11.73 11.88 10.55
C VAL A 14 -12.66 12.00 11.75
N VAL A 15 -13.89 11.47 11.62
CA VAL A 15 -14.92 11.46 12.66
C VAL A 15 -14.68 10.32 13.64
N GLU A 16 -14.45 9.11 13.13
CA GLU A 16 -14.15 7.94 13.95
C GLU A 16 -13.15 7.03 13.22
N LYS A 17 -12.28 6.37 13.99
CA LYS A 17 -11.25 5.48 13.47
C LYS A 17 -11.05 4.30 14.40
N VAL A 18 -10.92 3.10 13.82
CA VAL A 18 -10.53 1.89 14.52
C VAL A 18 -9.39 1.19 13.79
N GLN A 19 -8.55 0.50 14.54
CA GLN A 19 -7.46 -0.30 14.00
C GLN A 19 -7.43 -1.65 14.71
N PHE A 20 -7.25 -2.72 13.94
CA PHE A 20 -7.11 -4.07 14.48
C PHE A 20 -6.15 -4.93 13.64
N PRO A 21 -5.58 -6.00 14.22
CA PRO A 21 -4.73 -6.92 13.48
C PRO A 21 -5.48 -7.60 12.34
N THR A 22 -4.79 -7.85 11.23
CA THR A 22 -5.32 -8.69 10.16
C THR A 22 -5.25 -10.15 10.61
N THR A 23 -6.41 -10.81 10.64
CA THR A 23 -6.57 -12.24 10.92
C THR A 23 -7.12 -12.96 9.68
N LYS A 24 -7.98 -13.96 9.85
CA LYS A 24 -8.67 -14.59 8.73
C LYS A 24 -9.62 -13.60 8.04
N PRO A 25 -9.85 -13.74 6.72
CA PRO A 25 -10.69 -12.80 5.96
C PRO A 25 -12.05 -12.56 6.59
N ILE A 26 -12.80 -13.61 6.90
CA ILE A 26 -14.15 -13.52 7.48
C ILE A 26 -14.11 -12.68 8.77
N GLU A 27 -13.27 -13.05 9.72
CA GLU A 27 -13.17 -12.36 11.02
C GLU A 27 -12.78 -10.88 10.87
N THR A 28 -11.89 -10.60 9.92
CA THR A 28 -11.40 -9.22 9.69
C THR A 28 -12.45 -8.37 8.98
N ILE A 29 -13.10 -8.93 7.95
CA ILE A 29 -14.14 -8.24 7.18
C ILE A 29 -15.37 -8.00 8.05
N ASP A 30 -15.79 -8.96 8.87
CA ASP A 30 -16.93 -8.81 9.78
C ASP A 30 -16.71 -7.67 10.78
N LYS A 31 -15.49 -7.51 11.31
CA LYS A 31 -15.15 -6.36 12.17
C LYS A 31 -15.23 -5.03 11.44
N CYS A 32 -14.84 -4.98 10.17
CA CYS A 32 -15.00 -3.77 9.36
C CYS A 32 -16.47 -3.46 9.14
N ILE A 33 -17.28 -4.46 8.78
CA ILE A 33 -18.71 -4.32 8.56
C ILE A 33 -19.41 -3.85 9.85
N GLU A 34 -19.09 -4.48 10.99
CA GLU A 34 -19.60 -4.07 12.30
C GLU A 34 -19.28 -2.60 12.61
N PHE A 35 -18.06 -2.15 12.28
CA PHE A 35 -17.66 -0.77 12.47
C PHE A 35 -18.51 0.18 11.60
N PHE A 36 -18.57 -0.09 10.28
CA PHE A 36 -19.27 0.82 9.35
C PHE A 36 -20.80 0.78 9.51
N SER A 37 -21.37 -0.34 9.96
CA SER A 37 -22.83 -0.46 10.19
C SER A 37 -23.35 0.41 11.34
N LYS A 38 -22.49 1.06 12.11
CA LYS A 38 -22.88 2.03 13.14
C LYS A 38 -23.31 3.39 12.55
N PHE A 39 -22.97 3.63 11.27
CA PHE A 39 -23.21 4.90 10.61
C PHE A 39 -24.31 4.73 9.56
N GLU A 40 -25.47 5.34 9.83
CA GLU A 40 -26.67 5.22 8.96
C GLU A 40 -26.58 6.11 7.71
N ASP A 41 -25.73 7.12 7.74
CA ASP A 41 -25.58 8.18 6.73
C ASP A 41 -24.34 8.01 5.84
N LEU A 42 -23.76 6.82 5.78
CA LEU A 42 -22.66 6.55 4.87
C LEU A 42 -23.08 6.75 3.41
N VAL A 43 -22.34 7.57 2.67
CA VAL A 43 -22.58 7.87 1.25
C VAL A 43 -21.69 7.05 0.31
N GLY A 44 -20.67 6.40 0.80
CA GLY A 44 -19.74 5.57 0.03
C GLY A 44 -18.67 4.92 0.90
N LEU A 45 -18.04 3.89 0.35
CA LEU A 45 -16.90 3.19 0.97
C LEU A 45 -15.73 3.15 -0.02
N ALA A 46 -14.56 3.56 0.41
CA ALA A 46 -13.31 3.37 -0.32
C ALA A 46 -12.45 2.32 0.37
N ILE A 47 -11.90 1.39 -0.42
CA ILE A 47 -11.05 0.30 0.07
C ILE A 47 -9.71 0.38 -0.63
N GLY A 48 -8.64 0.65 0.13
CA GLY A 48 -7.25 0.50 -0.28
C GLY A 48 -6.69 -0.82 0.26
N SER A 49 -6.31 -1.72 -0.62
CA SER A 49 -5.89 -3.07 -0.24
C SER A 49 -4.48 -3.40 -0.68
N VAL A 50 -3.84 -4.29 0.08
CA VAL A 50 -2.64 -4.99 -0.39
C VAL A 50 -2.97 -5.77 -1.66
N GLY A 51 -2.01 -5.78 -2.59
CA GLY A 51 -2.14 -6.52 -3.85
C GLY A 51 -1.59 -7.95 -3.81
N PRO A 52 -1.64 -8.63 -4.98
CA PRO A 52 -2.38 -8.22 -6.17
C PRO A 52 -3.90 -8.25 -6.00
N ILE A 53 -4.59 -7.27 -6.59
CA ILE A 53 -6.05 -7.16 -6.57
C ILE A 53 -6.59 -7.03 -8.01
N ASP A 54 -7.83 -7.41 -8.21
CA ASP A 54 -8.50 -7.23 -9.50
C ASP A 54 -9.43 -6.00 -9.45
N ILE A 55 -9.05 -4.96 -10.17
CA ILE A 55 -9.79 -3.71 -10.31
C ILE A 55 -10.40 -3.49 -11.71
N ASP A 56 -10.27 -4.48 -12.61
CA ASP A 56 -10.92 -4.41 -13.92
C ASP A 56 -12.45 -4.62 -13.78
N PRO A 57 -13.27 -3.61 -14.07
CA PRO A 57 -14.72 -3.72 -13.89
C PRO A 57 -15.38 -4.74 -14.83
N ASN A 58 -14.67 -5.19 -15.89
CA ASN A 58 -15.13 -6.22 -16.82
C ASN A 58 -14.70 -7.63 -16.44
N SER A 59 -13.89 -7.77 -15.40
CA SER A 59 -13.42 -9.07 -14.92
C SER A 59 -14.48 -9.77 -14.04
N ASN A 60 -14.55 -11.10 -14.16
CA ASN A 60 -15.39 -11.92 -13.29
C ASN A 60 -14.91 -11.95 -11.83
N THR A 61 -13.68 -11.52 -11.57
CA THR A 61 -13.06 -11.45 -10.26
C THR A 61 -12.83 -10.01 -9.80
N TYR A 62 -13.53 -9.04 -10.42
CA TYR A 62 -13.49 -7.65 -9.95
C TYR A 62 -13.79 -7.56 -8.45
N GLY A 63 -12.92 -6.90 -7.71
CA GLY A 63 -13.07 -6.72 -6.28
C GLY A 63 -12.43 -7.80 -5.42
N PHE A 64 -11.70 -8.73 -6.05
CA PHE A 64 -10.96 -9.77 -5.34
C PHE A 64 -9.54 -9.34 -4.98
N ILE A 65 -9.06 -9.78 -3.83
CA ILE A 65 -7.63 -9.97 -3.57
C ILE A 65 -7.27 -11.28 -4.27
N THR A 66 -6.36 -11.23 -5.25
CA THR A 66 -6.06 -12.39 -6.10
C THR A 66 -4.96 -13.28 -5.52
N THR A 67 -3.81 -13.38 -6.16
CA THR A 67 -2.67 -14.20 -5.71
C THR A 67 -1.79 -13.41 -4.75
N THR A 68 -2.11 -13.37 -3.48
CA THR A 68 -1.30 -12.69 -2.47
C THR A 68 -0.47 -13.67 -1.65
N PRO A 69 0.77 -13.34 -1.24
CA PRO A 69 1.53 -14.17 -0.31
C PRO A 69 0.96 -14.16 1.11
N LYS A 70 -0.05 -13.33 1.38
CA LYS A 70 -0.66 -13.23 2.71
C LYS A 70 -1.52 -14.46 3.00
N PRO A 71 -1.23 -15.24 4.07
CA PRO A 71 -1.95 -16.47 4.36
C PRO A 71 -3.47 -16.26 4.46
N ASN A 72 -4.23 -17.12 3.78
CA ASN A 72 -5.69 -17.14 3.73
C ASN A 72 -6.37 -15.97 2.99
N TRP A 73 -5.61 -15.02 2.41
CA TRP A 73 -6.19 -13.85 1.73
C TRP A 73 -6.24 -13.98 0.21
N ALA A 74 -5.67 -15.04 -0.36
CA ALA A 74 -5.77 -15.29 -1.79
C ALA A 74 -7.20 -15.64 -2.21
N ASN A 75 -7.64 -15.09 -3.34
CA ASN A 75 -8.97 -15.29 -3.93
C ASN A 75 -10.13 -14.86 -3.01
N VAL A 76 -9.96 -13.79 -2.24
CA VAL A 76 -10.99 -13.24 -1.35
C VAL A 76 -11.77 -12.15 -2.08
N ASP A 77 -13.09 -12.35 -2.22
CA ASP A 77 -14.05 -11.34 -2.73
C ASP A 77 -14.32 -10.29 -1.65
N ILE A 78 -13.40 -9.32 -1.52
CA ILE A 78 -13.50 -8.28 -0.49
C ILE A 78 -14.60 -7.26 -0.84
N VAL A 79 -14.69 -6.82 -2.10
CA VAL A 79 -15.71 -5.85 -2.53
C VAL A 79 -17.10 -6.44 -2.42
N GLY A 80 -17.29 -7.69 -2.86
CA GLY A 80 -18.59 -8.36 -2.75
C GLY A 80 -19.01 -8.58 -1.31
N ALA A 81 -18.09 -8.86 -0.39
CA ALA A 81 -18.40 -8.97 1.03
C ALA A 81 -19.01 -7.66 1.59
N PHE A 82 -18.36 -6.52 1.33
CA PHE A 82 -18.90 -5.22 1.75
C PHE A 82 -20.17 -4.83 1.01
N ARG A 83 -20.29 -5.13 -0.30
CA ARG A 83 -21.49 -4.84 -1.08
C ARG A 83 -22.71 -5.59 -0.59
N ARG A 84 -22.54 -6.80 -0.06
CA ARG A 84 -23.65 -7.57 0.54
C ARG A 84 -24.11 -7.01 1.89
N ALA A 85 -23.23 -6.31 2.60
CA ALA A 85 -23.51 -5.82 3.96
C ALA A 85 -23.90 -4.33 3.99
N LEU A 86 -23.35 -3.52 3.09
CA LEU A 86 -23.52 -2.06 3.08
C LEU A 86 -24.14 -1.64 1.75
N ASN A 87 -25.20 -0.87 1.82
CA ASN A 87 -25.93 -0.38 0.63
C ASN A 87 -25.38 0.98 0.15
N VAL A 88 -24.07 1.03 -0.14
CA VAL A 88 -23.39 2.26 -0.60
C VAL A 88 -22.48 1.94 -1.79
N PRO A 89 -22.15 2.92 -2.64
CA PRO A 89 -21.12 2.78 -3.66
C PRO A 89 -19.78 2.37 -3.03
N ILE A 90 -19.06 1.43 -3.68
CA ILE A 90 -17.76 0.96 -3.21
C ILE A 90 -16.71 1.25 -4.27
N TYR A 91 -15.63 1.92 -3.87
CA TYR A 91 -14.44 2.20 -4.66
C TYR A 91 -13.30 1.31 -4.16
N PHE A 92 -12.58 0.69 -5.09
CA PHE A 92 -11.54 -0.29 -4.76
C PHE A 92 -10.27 -0.02 -5.54
N THR A 93 -9.15 0.06 -4.82
CA THR A 93 -7.82 0.24 -5.40
C THR A 93 -6.75 -0.31 -4.47
N THR A 94 -5.46 -0.19 -4.85
CA THR A 94 -4.35 -0.57 -3.97
C THR A 94 -4.18 0.41 -2.81
N ASP A 95 -3.56 -0.04 -1.74
CA ASP A 95 -3.22 0.79 -0.58
C ASP A 95 -2.28 1.94 -0.94
N VAL A 96 -1.32 1.72 -1.85
CA VAL A 96 -0.41 2.77 -2.34
C VAL A 96 -1.13 3.81 -3.21
N ASN A 97 -2.08 3.40 -4.05
CA ASN A 97 -2.92 4.32 -4.82
C ASN A 97 -3.81 5.16 -3.90
N SER A 98 -4.41 4.53 -2.89
CA SER A 98 -5.22 5.25 -1.89
C SER A 98 -4.38 6.30 -1.16
N SER A 99 -3.14 5.96 -0.79
CA SER A 99 -2.22 6.89 -0.15
C SER A 99 -1.84 8.06 -1.07
N ALA A 100 -1.52 7.76 -2.34
CA ALA A 100 -1.23 8.79 -3.35
C ALA A 100 -2.41 9.74 -3.54
N TYR A 101 -3.62 9.21 -3.65
CA TYR A 101 -4.83 10.02 -3.83
C TYR A 101 -5.11 10.88 -2.59
N GLY A 102 -4.97 10.31 -1.40
CA GLY A 102 -5.14 11.06 -0.15
C GLY A 102 -4.18 12.25 -0.05
N GLU A 103 -2.93 12.09 -0.49
CA GLU A 103 -1.93 13.17 -0.51
C GLU A 103 -2.30 14.28 -1.51
N VAL A 104 -2.78 13.92 -2.70
CA VAL A 104 -3.27 14.90 -3.68
C VAL A 104 -4.45 15.69 -3.13
N VAL A 105 -5.44 15.01 -2.55
CA VAL A 105 -6.62 15.66 -1.96
C VAL A 105 -6.20 16.60 -0.83
N ALA A 106 -5.37 16.15 0.10
CA ALA A 106 -4.93 16.95 1.24
C ALA A 106 -4.19 18.22 0.79
N ARG A 107 -3.28 18.12 -0.20
CA ARG A 107 -2.54 19.28 -0.73
C ARG A 107 -3.42 20.24 -1.51
N ASN A 108 -4.35 19.72 -2.32
CA ASN A 108 -5.25 20.57 -3.08
C ASN A 108 -6.22 21.33 -2.17
N ASN A 109 -6.71 20.68 -1.10
CA ASN A 109 -7.53 21.34 -0.09
C ASN A 109 -6.77 22.41 0.71
N ALA A 110 -5.45 22.26 0.86
CA ALA A 110 -4.59 23.28 1.47
C ALA A 110 -4.22 24.44 0.51
N GLY A 111 -4.88 24.54 -0.65
CA GLY A 111 -4.67 25.59 -1.64
C GLY A 111 -3.58 25.27 -2.67
N GLY A 112 -3.10 24.04 -2.73
CA GLY A 112 -2.23 23.56 -3.79
C GLY A 112 -3.00 23.17 -5.05
N HIS A 113 -2.23 22.85 -6.11
CA HIS A 113 -2.77 22.26 -7.34
C HIS A 113 -1.80 21.18 -7.81
N ILE A 114 -2.11 19.94 -7.47
CA ILE A 114 -1.29 18.78 -7.81
C ILE A 114 -2.08 17.86 -8.72
N GLU A 115 -1.61 17.70 -9.94
CA GLU A 115 -2.14 16.76 -10.94
C GLU A 115 -1.22 15.55 -11.15
N ASN A 116 0.04 15.67 -10.75
CA ASN A 116 1.05 14.63 -10.96
C ASN A 116 1.76 14.36 -9.63
N LEU A 117 1.75 13.10 -9.20
CA LEU A 117 2.36 12.69 -7.94
C LEU A 117 2.83 11.25 -8.03
N VAL A 118 3.99 10.99 -7.48
CA VAL A 118 4.46 9.63 -7.15
C VAL A 118 4.57 9.52 -5.64
N TYR A 119 3.89 8.54 -5.07
CA TYR A 119 3.93 8.23 -3.65
C TYR A 119 4.61 6.89 -3.44
N TYR A 120 5.74 6.86 -2.77
CA TYR A 120 6.42 5.62 -2.40
C TYR A 120 6.13 5.26 -0.95
N THR A 121 5.80 4.00 -0.71
CA THR A 121 5.87 3.39 0.63
C THR A 121 7.15 2.59 0.75
N ILE A 122 7.96 2.87 1.78
CA ILE A 122 9.22 2.19 2.04
C ILE A 122 9.13 1.60 3.44
N GLY A 123 8.90 0.30 3.50
CA GLY A 123 8.69 -0.43 4.75
C GLY A 123 9.25 -1.85 4.64
N THR A 124 8.42 -2.88 4.93
CA THR A 124 8.77 -4.29 4.71
C THR A 124 9.03 -4.58 3.22
N GLY A 125 8.30 -3.90 2.34
CA GLY A 125 8.53 -3.87 0.90
C GLY A 125 8.57 -2.42 0.40
N ILE A 126 8.64 -2.24 -0.91
CA ILE A 126 8.51 -0.95 -1.58
C ILE A 126 7.39 -1.02 -2.60
N GLY A 127 6.39 -0.16 -2.41
CA GLY A 127 5.31 0.03 -3.38
C GLY A 127 5.18 1.50 -3.77
N ALA A 128 4.49 1.78 -4.88
CA ALA A 128 4.20 3.14 -5.28
C ALA A 128 2.78 3.29 -5.85
N GLY A 129 2.14 4.39 -5.49
CA GLY A 129 0.94 4.91 -6.15
C GLY A 129 1.33 6.09 -7.02
N VAL A 130 0.86 6.09 -8.27
CA VAL A 130 1.23 7.12 -9.24
C VAL A 130 -0.01 7.74 -9.84
N ILE A 131 -0.05 9.07 -9.80
CA ILE A 131 -1.10 9.89 -10.41
C ILE A 131 -0.47 10.77 -11.48
N GLN A 132 -1.03 10.78 -12.67
CA GLN A 132 -0.65 11.65 -13.76
C GLN A 132 -1.89 12.29 -14.35
N ARG A 133 -1.91 13.62 -14.42
CA ARG A 133 -3.06 14.42 -14.90
C ARG A 133 -4.36 14.10 -14.17
N GLY A 134 -4.26 13.83 -12.86
CA GLY A 134 -5.41 13.47 -12.03
C GLY A 134 -5.85 12.00 -12.08
N GLU A 135 -5.23 11.17 -12.95
CA GLU A 135 -5.60 9.78 -13.15
C GLU A 135 -4.52 8.83 -12.62
N PHE A 136 -4.93 7.67 -12.11
CA PHE A 136 -3.97 6.63 -11.72
C PHE A 136 -3.27 6.03 -12.94
N ILE A 137 -1.96 5.87 -12.85
CA ILE A 137 -1.19 5.13 -13.86
C ILE A 137 -1.33 3.63 -13.63
N GLY A 138 -1.39 2.89 -14.74
CA GLY A 138 -1.42 1.43 -14.77
C GLY A 138 -2.80 0.85 -15.09
N GLY A 139 -3.86 1.66 -15.12
CA GLY A 139 -5.21 1.16 -15.40
C GLY A 139 -5.59 0.03 -14.44
N ALA A 140 -5.93 -1.14 -14.99
CA ALA A 140 -6.22 -2.35 -14.21
C ALA A 140 -4.96 -3.07 -13.70
N GLY A 141 -3.77 -2.65 -14.11
CA GLY A 141 -2.48 -3.22 -13.67
C GLY A 141 -1.94 -2.54 -12.41
N HIS A 142 -0.93 -3.18 -11.86
CA HIS A 142 -0.16 -2.63 -10.73
C HIS A 142 1.24 -2.28 -11.25
N PRO A 143 1.71 -1.03 -11.13
CA PRO A 143 3.02 -0.61 -11.65
C PRO A 143 4.21 -1.35 -11.01
N GLU A 144 4.04 -1.93 -9.81
CA GLU A 144 5.06 -2.70 -9.06
C GLU A 144 6.42 -1.98 -9.03
N MET A 145 6.38 -0.67 -8.77
CA MET A 145 7.55 0.22 -8.89
C MET A 145 8.64 -0.02 -7.85
N GLY A 146 8.45 -0.91 -6.90
CA GLY A 146 9.51 -1.41 -6.03
C GLY A 146 10.43 -2.43 -6.72
N HIS A 147 10.01 -2.98 -7.87
CA HIS A 147 10.71 -4.09 -8.51
C HIS A 147 11.49 -3.74 -9.79
N TYR A 148 11.68 -2.46 -10.10
CA TYR A 148 12.59 -2.10 -11.18
C TYR A 148 14.07 -2.24 -10.75
N TYR A 149 14.93 -2.55 -11.73
CA TYR A 149 16.36 -2.72 -11.48
C TYR A 149 17.04 -1.37 -11.23
N VAL A 150 17.94 -1.37 -10.25
CA VAL A 150 18.73 -0.19 -9.87
C VAL A 150 20.23 -0.46 -10.00
N ALA A 151 21.01 0.59 -10.23
CA ALA A 151 22.45 0.48 -10.16
C ALA A 151 22.90 0.18 -8.72
N GLN A 152 23.79 -0.79 -8.55
CA GLN A 152 24.26 -1.15 -7.21
C GLN A 152 25.18 -0.08 -6.62
N HIS A 153 25.01 0.20 -5.34
CA HIS A 153 25.95 1.01 -4.59
C HIS A 153 27.33 0.33 -4.52
N PRO A 154 28.47 1.06 -4.66
CA PRO A 154 29.79 0.46 -4.66
C PRO A 154 30.10 -0.46 -3.48
N MET A 155 29.65 -0.12 -2.28
CA MET A 155 29.81 -0.98 -1.10
C MET A 155 29.00 -2.28 -1.18
N ASP A 156 27.84 -2.28 -1.83
CA ASP A 156 27.06 -3.50 -2.03
C ASP A 156 27.72 -4.40 -3.09
N VAL A 157 28.36 -3.80 -4.10
CA VAL A 157 29.18 -4.54 -5.07
C VAL A 157 30.39 -5.18 -4.39
N GLU A 158 31.12 -4.42 -3.56
CA GLU A 158 32.29 -4.91 -2.83
C GLU A 158 31.93 -6.06 -1.88
N LYS A 159 30.77 -5.98 -1.22
CA LYS A 159 30.27 -7.01 -0.29
C LYS A 159 29.47 -8.12 -0.98
N GLU A 160 29.38 -8.10 -2.30
CA GLU A 160 28.57 -9.03 -3.08
C GLU A 160 27.09 -9.14 -2.60
N PHE A 161 26.58 -8.05 -2.01
CA PHE A 161 25.19 -7.99 -1.56
C PHE A 161 24.24 -7.86 -2.75
N LYS A 162 23.35 -8.83 -2.93
CA LYS A 162 22.45 -8.92 -4.10
C LYS A 162 21.02 -8.48 -3.84
N GLY A 163 20.80 -7.87 -2.66
CA GLY A 163 19.45 -7.51 -2.21
C GLY A 163 18.74 -8.68 -1.53
N VAL A 164 17.58 -8.40 -0.97
CA VAL A 164 16.77 -9.36 -0.19
C VAL A 164 15.45 -9.75 -0.86
N CYS A 165 15.16 -9.23 -2.05
CA CYS A 165 13.94 -9.57 -2.77
C CYS A 165 13.97 -11.06 -3.18
N PRO A 166 12.93 -11.85 -2.83
CA PRO A 166 12.90 -13.27 -3.16
C PRO A 166 12.64 -13.56 -4.65
N PHE A 167 12.19 -12.55 -5.40
CA PHE A 167 11.79 -12.70 -6.80
C PHE A 167 12.81 -12.15 -7.79
N HIS A 168 13.56 -11.09 -7.39
CA HIS A 168 14.45 -10.36 -8.30
C HIS A 168 15.80 -10.08 -7.63
N ASN A 169 16.86 -10.41 -8.31
CA ASN A 169 18.19 -9.96 -7.94
C ASN A 169 18.41 -8.55 -8.51
N GLY A 170 18.57 -7.55 -7.67
CA GLY A 170 18.93 -6.20 -8.12
C GLY A 170 17.80 -5.19 -8.26
N CYS A 171 16.60 -5.46 -7.74
CA CYS A 171 15.51 -4.48 -7.74
C CYS A 171 15.59 -3.51 -6.56
N LEU A 172 14.90 -2.36 -6.68
CA LEU A 172 14.86 -1.32 -5.65
C LEU A 172 14.44 -1.87 -4.28
N GLU A 173 13.35 -2.65 -4.23
CA GLU A 173 12.87 -3.26 -2.98
C GLU A 173 13.94 -4.13 -2.32
N GLY A 174 14.63 -4.94 -3.12
CA GLY A 174 15.70 -5.82 -2.62
C GLY A 174 16.84 -5.05 -1.97
N PHE A 175 17.15 -3.85 -2.45
CA PHE A 175 18.23 -3.03 -1.93
C PHE A 175 17.79 -1.99 -0.90
N ALA A 176 16.55 -1.52 -0.94
CA ALA A 176 16.14 -0.34 -0.17
C ALA A 176 14.94 -0.57 0.77
N ALA A 177 14.31 -1.75 0.82
CA ALA A 177 13.28 -2.04 1.82
C ALA A 177 13.89 -2.31 3.20
N GLY A 178 13.08 -2.20 4.26
CA GLY A 178 13.52 -2.41 5.64
C GLY A 178 14.34 -3.70 5.88
N PRO A 179 13.95 -4.86 5.34
CA PRO A 179 14.75 -6.08 5.45
C PRO A 179 16.17 -5.98 4.89
N SER A 180 16.43 -5.11 3.91
CA SER A 180 17.77 -4.89 3.38
C SER A 180 18.71 -4.21 4.37
N LEU A 181 18.19 -3.35 5.25
CA LEU A 181 18.95 -2.75 6.35
C LEU A 181 19.39 -3.81 7.35
N GLU A 182 18.45 -4.66 7.76
CA GLU A 182 18.74 -5.77 8.69
C GLU A 182 19.75 -6.77 8.07
N ALA A 183 19.61 -7.09 6.79
CA ALA A 183 20.55 -7.98 6.09
C ALA A 183 21.96 -7.41 5.97
N ARG A 184 22.12 -6.08 5.87
CA ARG A 184 23.45 -5.43 5.82
C ARG A 184 24.10 -5.28 7.19
N THR A 185 23.31 -5.04 8.22
CA THR A 185 23.79 -4.61 9.55
C THR A 185 23.60 -5.65 10.64
N GLY A 186 22.72 -6.62 10.46
CA GLY A 186 22.24 -7.51 11.53
C GLY A 186 21.29 -6.82 12.52
N ILE A 187 20.93 -5.56 12.27
CA ILE A 187 20.11 -4.74 13.17
C ILE A 187 18.85 -4.27 12.42
N ARG A 188 17.68 -4.35 13.05
CA ARG A 188 16.43 -3.83 12.48
C ARG A 188 16.51 -2.32 12.32
N GLY A 189 15.92 -1.79 11.23
CA GLY A 189 16.01 -0.38 10.86
C GLY A 189 15.66 0.59 12.01
N GLU A 190 14.63 0.26 12.82
CA GLU A 190 14.21 1.06 13.97
C GLU A 190 15.25 1.17 15.10
N ASN A 191 16.25 0.29 15.11
CA ASN A 191 17.31 0.24 16.12
C ASN A 191 18.69 0.67 15.59
N ILE A 192 18.78 1.08 14.32
CA ILE A 192 20.01 1.56 13.71
C ILE A 192 20.24 3.02 14.14
N GLU A 193 21.43 3.32 14.64
CA GLU A 193 21.80 4.69 14.99
C GLU A 193 21.75 5.62 13.78
N LEU A 194 21.27 6.85 13.95
CA LEU A 194 21.07 7.84 12.88
C LEU A 194 22.37 8.25 12.18
N ASN A 195 23.53 8.11 12.83
CA ASN A 195 24.85 8.41 12.28
C ASN A 195 25.51 7.21 11.56
N SER A 196 24.79 6.10 11.39
CA SER A 196 25.31 4.93 10.69
C SER A 196 25.44 5.21 9.19
N ASN A 197 26.57 4.79 8.60
CA ASN A 197 26.82 4.93 7.15
C ASN A 197 25.88 4.08 6.28
N VAL A 198 25.13 3.16 6.86
CA VAL A 198 24.12 2.40 6.12
C VAL A 198 22.99 3.31 5.57
N TRP A 199 22.77 4.45 6.21
CA TRP A 199 21.80 5.43 5.72
C TRP A 199 22.24 6.11 4.43
N ASP A 200 23.55 6.29 4.21
CA ASP A 200 24.07 6.80 2.93
C ASP A 200 23.84 5.80 1.81
N ILE A 201 24.01 4.50 2.09
CA ILE A 201 23.69 3.42 1.14
C ILE A 201 22.19 3.41 0.83
N GLN A 202 21.36 3.54 1.87
CA GLN A 202 19.91 3.61 1.71
C GLN A 202 19.48 4.80 0.86
N ALA A 203 20.02 5.99 1.12
CA ALA A 203 19.74 7.21 0.39
C ALA A 203 20.19 7.18 -1.07
N TYR A 204 21.21 6.39 -1.39
CA TYR A 204 21.66 6.20 -2.78
C TYR A 204 20.59 5.54 -3.65
N TYR A 205 19.78 4.67 -3.07
CA TYR A 205 18.75 3.91 -3.80
C TYR A 205 17.41 4.64 -3.90
N ILE A 206 17.12 5.54 -2.96
CA ILE A 206 15.85 6.27 -2.86
C ILE A 206 15.98 7.70 -3.39
#